data_6056d47a7165ecdcd75c0bebbbf076f9
#
_entry.id   6056d47a7165ecdcd75c0bebbbf076f9
#
_cell.length_a   1.000
_cell.length_b   1.000
_cell.length_c   1.000
_cell.angle_alpha   90.00
_cell.angle_beta   90.00
_cell.angle_gamma   90.00
#
_symmetry.space_group_name_H-M   'P 1'
#
loop_
_entity.id
_entity.type
_entity.pdbx_description
1 polymer ?
#
loop_
_entity_poly.entity_id
_entity_poly.type
_entity_poly.pdbx_seq_one_letter_code
_entity_poly.pdbx_strand_id
1 'polypeptide(L)'
;MLSETNIIELFKAKTPLKDVQVDIGDDAALINLQNNALIACKDLMVLGTHFPEELSAYDIGRRSVLVNLSDVAAMGATPKYLLMGLTLPQELNNKFWMKDFARGVHQICKAYKCRLVGGDVCRGPLSVSVTLLGDPEGRNIITRDGAREDHDLYVTGNIGDARAGLENILESKRVDLRNQCTRSFVSPIARVELAKRLTKHATSMIDISDGLYNEIKILADCSSKGFVIDSNKIPISTALKKKYKHRSVEIAFTGGEDYELLFTLPKGLESWITKLSKKFSVKISKIGYCTSSKSIKLLNYQGEKLEQRTYDHFRK
;
A
#
# COMPACT_ATOMS: atom_id res chain seq x y z
N MET A 1 -23.60 9.92 9.09
CA MET A 1 -22.25 9.53 9.53
C MET A 1 -21.28 10.08 8.50
N LEU A 2 -20.15 10.67 8.91
CA LEU A 2 -19.16 11.16 7.96
C LEU A 2 -18.38 9.93 7.41
N SER A 3 -18.03 9.97 6.12
CA SER A 3 -17.07 9.02 5.56
C SER A 3 -15.66 9.32 6.07
N GLU A 4 -14.75 8.36 5.98
CA GLU A 4 -13.34 8.53 6.32
C GLU A 4 -12.72 9.74 5.59
N THR A 5 -12.92 9.84 4.28
CA THR A 5 -12.48 10.98 3.47
C THR A 5 -12.99 12.31 4.01
N ASN A 6 -14.28 12.40 4.39
CA ASN A 6 -14.86 13.63 4.96
C ASN A 6 -14.23 13.98 6.32
N ILE A 7 -13.85 12.98 7.12
CA ILE A 7 -13.14 13.19 8.39
C ILE A 7 -11.74 13.72 8.12
N ILE A 8 -10.99 13.13 7.21
CA ILE A 8 -9.64 13.57 6.82
C ILE A 8 -9.64 15.02 6.35
N GLU A 9 -10.62 15.43 5.52
CA GLU A 9 -10.75 16.80 5.03
C GLU A 9 -10.90 17.84 6.15
N LEU A 10 -11.47 17.49 7.31
CA LEU A 10 -11.58 18.40 8.46
C LEU A 10 -10.22 18.75 9.09
N PHE A 11 -9.22 17.91 8.90
CA PHE A 11 -7.87 18.07 9.45
C PHE A 11 -6.88 18.73 8.49
N LYS A 12 -7.24 18.90 7.22
CA LYS A 12 -6.38 19.62 6.27
C LYS A 12 -6.18 21.06 6.69
N ALA A 13 -4.92 21.49 6.73
CA ALA A 13 -4.58 22.88 7.05
C ALA A 13 -5.11 23.83 5.98
N LYS A 14 -5.71 24.94 6.40
CA LYS A 14 -6.19 25.99 5.48
C LYS A 14 -5.05 26.83 4.89
N THR A 15 -3.90 26.82 5.54
CA THR A 15 -2.72 27.60 5.14
C THR A 15 -1.53 26.64 5.00
N PRO A 16 -0.91 26.53 3.80
CA PRO A 16 0.28 25.72 3.61
C PRO A 16 1.44 26.22 4.46
N LEU A 17 2.21 25.31 5.04
CA LEU A 17 3.47 25.62 5.71
C LEU A 17 4.60 25.64 4.68
N LYS A 18 5.56 26.56 4.83
CA LYS A 18 6.65 26.76 3.86
C LYS A 18 7.62 25.57 3.77
N ASP A 19 7.74 24.83 4.85
CA ASP A 19 8.61 23.67 5.03
C ASP A 19 7.91 22.34 4.76
N VAL A 20 6.59 22.33 4.54
CA VAL A 20 5.81 21.16 4.15
C VAL A 20 5.54 21.23 2.64
N GLN A 21 6.24 20.41 1.88
CA GLN A 21 6.13 20.38 0.42
C GLN A 21 4.99 19.49 -0.07
N VAL A 22 4.76 18.36 0.61
CA VAL A 22 3.62 17.45 0.40
C VAL A 22 2.92 17.31 1.76
N ASP A 23 1.64 17.65 1.79
CA ASP A 23 0.80 17.63 3.00
C ASP A 23 -0.25 16.50 2.93
N ILE A 24 -1.24 16.52 3.80
CA ILE A 24 -2.35 15.54 3.83
C ILE A 24 -2.99 15.39 2.45
N GLY A 25 -2.99 14.17 1.90
CA GLY A 25 -3.57 13.84 0.60
C GLY A 25 -2.66 13.01 -0.31
N ASP A 26 -1.43 12.73 0.10
CA ASP A 26 -0.51 11.78 -0.54
C ASP A 26 -0.17 10.62 0.42
N ASP A 27 0.63 9.63 -0.02
CA ASP A 27 1.02 8.45 0.80
C ASP A 27 1.82 8.85 2.04
N ALA A 28 2.60 9.96 1.96
CA ALA A 28 3.36 10.49 3.08
C ALA A 28 3.58 12.00 2.95
N ALA A 29 3.78 12.69 4.08
CA ALA A 29 4.20 14.09 4.07
C ALA A 29 5.67 14.22 3.62
N LEU A 30 5.97 15.27 2.85
CA LEU A 30 7.35 15.68 2.52
C LEU A 30 7.68 16.96 3.25
N ILE A 31 8.55 16.85 4.22
CA ILE A 31 8.94 17.97 5.09
C ILE A 31 10.41 18.33 4.82
N ASN A 32 10.67 19.60 4.54
CA ASN A 32 12.01 20.12 4.34
C ASN A 32 12.62 20.53 5.71
N LEU A 33 13.67 19.84 6.12
CA LEU A 33 14.41 20.15 7.33
C LEU A 33 15.70 20.88 6.97
N GLN A 34 15.69 22.20 7.08
CA GLN A 34 16.80 23.06 6.65
C GLN A 34 17.20 22.78 5.19
N ASN A 35 18.22 21.96 4.95
CA ASN A 35 18.67 21.59 3.61
C ASN A 35 18.30 20.14 3.22
N ASN A 36 17.59 19.42 4.11
CA ASN A 36 17.23 18.02 3.90
C ASN A 36 15.71 17.84 3.95
N ALA A 37 15.16 17.07 3.03
CA ALA A 37 13.77 16.67 3.04
C ALA A 37 13.59 15.38 3.87
N LEU A 38 12.45 15.26 4.55
CA LEU A 38 12.04 14.09 5.31
C LEU A 38 10.67 13.65 4.81
N ILE A 39 10.52 12.35 4.58
CA ILE A 39 9.22 11.72 4.32
C ILE A 39 8.73 11.13 5.64
N ALA A 40 7.46 11.35 5.95
CA ALA A 40 6.82 10.77 7.12
C ALA A 40 5.46 10.20 6.74
N CYS A 41 5.20 8.96 7.14
CA CYS A 41 3.89 8.32 7.03
C CYS A 41 3.49 7.68 8.36
N LYS A 42 2.21 7.30 8.48
CA LYS A 42 1.68 6.67 9.68
C LYS A 42 0.48 5.80 9.35
N ASP A 43 0.55 4.53 9.75
CA ASP A 43 -0.59 3.62 9.75
C ASP A 43 -0.95 3.15 11.15
N LEU A 44 -2.22 2.83 11.32
CA LEU A 44 -2.79 2.24 12.51
C LEU A 44 -3.43 0.90 12.17
N MET A 45 -2.96 -0.17 12.77
CA MET A 45 -3.54 -1.50 12.65
C MET A 45 -4.33 -1.86 13.91
N VAL A 46 -5.60 -2.22 13.75
CA VAL A 46 -6.52 -2.58 14.85
C VAL A 46 -6.99 -4.02 14.66
N LEU A 47 -6.96 -4.80 15.74
CA LEU A 47 -7.49 -6.16 15.77
C LEU A 47 -8.96 -6.19 15.35
N GLY A 48 -9.33 -7.15 14.48
CA GLY A 48 -10.69 -7.30 13.95
C GLY A 48 -11.01 -6.36 12.78
N THR A 49 -10.21 -5.30 12.56
CA THR A 49 -10.37 -4.38 11.42
C THR A 49 -9.30 -4.65 10.35
N HIS A 50 -8.01 -4.57 10.71
CA HIS A 50 -6.89 -4.68 9.80
C HIS A 50 -6.20 -6.05 9.83
N PHE A 51 -6.41 -6.81 10.89
CA PHE A 51 -5.90 -8.17 11.01
C PHE A 51 -6.81 -9.02 11.91
N PRO A 52 -6.95 -10.33 11.61
CA PRO A 52 -7.75 -11.26 12.38
C PRO A 52 -7.00 -11.80 13.60
N GLU A 53 -7.74 -12.39 14.54
CA GLU A 53 -7.20 -12.97 15.79
C GLU A 53 -6.22 -14.12 15.55
N GLU A 54 -6.33 -14.78 14.42
CA GLU A 54 -5.53 -15.94 14.04
C GLU A 54 -4.05 -15.59 13.76
N LEU A 55 -3.70 -14.30 13.59
CA LEU A 55 -2.31 -13.91 13.38
C LEU A 55 -1.49 -14.04 14.66
N SER A 56 -0.30 -14.62 14.51
CA SER A 56 0.67 -14.67 15.61
C SER A 56 1.20 -13.27 15.95
N ALA A 57 1.66 -13.08 17.19
CA ALA A 57 2.34 -11.85 17.60
C ALA A 57 3.50 -11.48 16.64
N TYR A 58 4.24 -12.50 16.19
CA TYR A 58 5.32 -12.34 15.22
C TYR A 58 4.84 -11.78 13.88
N ASP A 59 3.74 -12.30 13.34
CA ASP A 59 3.20 -11.85 12.07
C ASP A 59 2.57 -10.46 12.18
N ILE A 60 1.91 -10.14 13.31
CA ILE A 60 1.41 -8.79 13.60
C ILE A 60 2.57 -7.79 13.62
N GLY A 61 3.67 -8.11 14.33
CA GLY A 61 4.85 -7.25 14.38
C GLY A 61 5.51 -7.04 13.02
N ARG A 62 5.57 -8.07 12.17
CA ARG A 62 6.09 -7.94 10.80
C ARG A 62 5.20 -7.07 9.92
N ARG A 63 3.90 -7.39 9.93
CA ARG A 63 2.92 -6.72 9.08
C ARG A 63 2.83 -5.23 9.41
N SER A 64 2.82 -4.85 10.70
CA SER A 64 2.74 -3.45 11.12
C SER A 64 3.87 -2.57 10.56
N VAL A 65 5.05 -3.14 10.36
CA VAL A 65 6.16 -2.41 9.71
C VAL A 65 6.05 -2.45 8.19
N LEU A 66 5.63 -3.59 7.60
CA LEU A 66 5.56 -3.77 6.15
C LEU A 66 4.56 -2.84 5.47
N VAL A 67 3.39 -2.61 6.08
CA VAL A 67 2.36 -1.71 5.52
C VAL A 67 2.90 -0.28 5.42
N ASN A 68 3.52 0.25 6.46
CA ASN A 68 4.15 1.58 6.44
C ASN A 68 5.35 1.68 5.48
N LEU A 69 6.10 0.58 5.28
CA LEU A 69 7.16 0.55 4.28
C LEU A 69 6.62 0.71 2.85
N SER A 70 5.37 0.34 2.63
CA SER A 70 4.69 0.49 1.34
C SER A 70 4.47 1.96 0.99
N ASP A 71 4.03 2.80 1.93
CA ASP A 71 3.90 4.25 1.73
C ASP A 71 5.23 4.91 1.35
N VAL A 72 6.28 4.57 2.12
CA VAL A 72 7.63 5.10 1.82
C VAL A 72 8.12 4.62 0.46
N ALA A 73 7.78 3.40 0.06
CA ALA A 73 8.06 2.89 -1.28
C ALA A 73 7.26 3.66 -2.35
N ALA A 74 5.96 3.94 -2.11
CA ALA A 74 5.14 4.71 -3.04
C ALA A 74 5.71 6.11 -3.32
N MET A 75 6.42 6.70 -2.37
CA MET A 75 7.14 7.98 -2.54
C MET A 75 8.55 7.82 -3.14
N GLY A 76 9.02 6.60 -3.39
CA GLY A 76 10.36 6.32 -3.94
C GLY A 76 11.52 6.56 -2.96
N ALA A 77 11.24 6.61 -1.67
CA ALA A 77 12.20 6.94 -0.62
C ALA A 77 12.87 5.72 0.01
N THR A 78 13.89 5.96 0.81
CA THR A 78 14.59 4.96 1.62
C THR A 78 14.10 5.06 3.06
N PRO A 79 13.49 4.01 3.64
CA PRO A 79 13.08 4.01 5.03
C PRO A 79 14.31 4.14 5.95
N LYS A 80 14.21 4.92 7.03
CA LYS A 80 15.32 5.15 7.97
C LYS A 80 14.93 4.81 9.41
N TYR A 81 13.92 5.46 9.94
CA TYR A 81 13.55 5.35 11.36
C TYR A 81 12.07 5.12 11.51
N LEU A 82 11.67 4.42 12.56
CA LEU A 82 10.26 4.29 12.91
C LEU A 82 10.03 4.50 14.42
N LEU A 83 8.87 5.02 14.72
CA LEU A 83 8.28 5.09 16.06
C LEU A 83 7.08 4.15 16.09
N MET A 84 6.86 3.46 17.21
CA MET A 84 5.77 2.49 17.34
C MET A 84 4.96 2.74 18.60
N GLY A 85 3.66 2.95 18.45
CA GLY A 85 2.69 2.89 19.54
C GLY A 85 2.05 1.50 19.56
N LEU A 86 2.01 0.88 20.73
CA LEU A 86 1.38 -0.42 20.94
C LEU A 86 0.35 -0.30 22.09
N THR A 87 -0.92 -0.56 21.79
CA THR A 87 -1.88 -0.84 22.84
C THR A 87 -2.19 -2.33 22.86
N LEU A 88 -2.28 -2.91 24.04
CA LEU A 88 -2.58 -4.33 24.20
C LEU A 88 -3.43 -4.61 25.46
N PRO A 89 -4.33 -5.60 25.39
CA PRO A 89 -5.07 -6.04 26.56
C PRO A 89 -4.17 -6.78 27.54
N GLN A 90 -4.60 -6.85 28.79
CA GLN A 90 -3.80 -7.42 29.88
C GLN A 90 -3.38 -8.87 29.62
N GLU A 91 -4.22 -9.63 28.94
CA GLU A 91 -4.02 -11.06 28.64
C GLU A 91 -2.83 -11.29 27.69
N LEU A 92 -2.58 -10.36 26.79
CA LEU A 92 -1.46 -10.40 25.85
C LEU A 92 -0.17 -9.81 26.44
N ASN A 93 -0.23 -9.14 27.58
CA ASN A 93 0.94 -8.59 28.26
C ASN A 93 1.73 -9.70 28.96
N ASN A 94 2.33 -10.58 28.18
CA ASN A 94 3.21 -11.64 28.67
C ASN A 94 4.50 -11.72 27.84
N LYS A 95 5.54 -12.28 28.46
CA LYS A 95 6.91 -12.32 27.92
C LYS A 95 7.01 -13.03 26.55
N PHE A 96 6.21 -14.06 26.31
CA PHE A 96 6.27 -14.84 25.08
C PHE A 96 5.69 -14.04 23.92
N TRP A 97 4.49 -13.48 24.09
CA TRP A 97 3.83 -12.64 23.11
C TRP A 97 4.71 -11.44 22.72
N MET A 98 5.23 -10.73 23.73
CA MET A 98 6.06 -9.53 23.51
C MET A 98 7.38 -9.85 22.80
N LYS A 99 8.03 -10.98 23.14
CA LYS A 99 9.25 -11.41 22.44
C LYS A 99 8.98 -11.76 20.98
N ASP A 100 7.89 -12.45 20.68
CA ASP A 100 7.53 -12.82 19.32
C ASP A 100 7.16 -11.59 18.50
N PHE A 101 6.37 -10.67 19.04
CA PHE A 101 6.05 -9.41 18.40
C PHE A 101 7.32 -8.60 18.08
N ALA A 102 8.19 -8.38 19.07
CA ALA A 102 9.44 -7.66 18.89
C ALA A 102 10.35 -8.32 17.86
N ARG A 103 10.43 -9.67 17.85
CA ARG A 103 11.19 -10.45 16.85
C ARG A 103 10.67 -10.19 15.43
N GLY A 104 9.35 -10.13 15.24
CA GLY A 104 8.71 -9.79 13.97
C GLY A 104 9.10 -8.40 13.49
N VAL A 105 8.97 -7.39 14.34
CA VAL A 105 9.38 -6.00 14.08
C VAL A 105 10.86 -5.93 13.68
N HIS A 106 11.74 -6.49 14.51
CA HIS A 106 13.18 -6.43 14.26
C HIS A 106 13.61 -7.15 12.98
N GLN A 107 12.94 -8.25 12.62
CA GLN A 107 13.24 -8.95 11.37
C GLN A 107 13.01 -8.04 10.15
N ILE A 108 11.89 -7.33 10.11
CA ILE A 108 11.58 -6.42 9.00
C ILE A 108 12.49 -5.20 9.02
N CYS A 109 12.70 -4.60 10.18
CA CYS A 109 13.65 -3.49 10.33
C CYS A 109 15.03 -3.85 9.77
N LYS A 110 15.54 -5.05 10.09
CA LYS A 110 16.81 -5.55 9.56
C LYS A 110 16.79 -5.74 8.04
N ALA A 111 15.71 -6.35 7.51
CA ALA A 111 15.59 -6.64 6.08
C ALA A 111 15.55 -5.35 5.23
N TYR A 112 14.87 -4.32 5.71
CA TYR A 112 14.71 -3.04 5.01
C TYR A 112 15.69 -1.95 5.49
N LYS A 113 16.63 -2.31 6.38
CA LYS A 113 17.69 -1.41 6.90
C LYS A 113 17.14 -0.14 7.57
N CYS A 114 15.98 -0.25 8.20
CA CYS A 114 15.41 0.80 9.03
C CYS A 114 15.54 0.44 10.53
N ARG A 115 15.26 1.39 11.42
CA ARG A 115 15.46 1.19 12.86
C ARG A 115 14.30 1.74 13.68
N LEU A 116 13.81 0.91 14.60
CA LEU A 116 12.93 1.38 15.67
C LEU A 116 13.74 2.24 16.64
N VAL A 117 13.36 3.51 16.81
CA VAL A 117 14.09 4.50 17.62
C VAL A 117 13.30 5.01 18.82
N GLY A 118 12.03 4.64 18.94
CA GLY A 118 11.18 5.02 20.06
C GLY A 118 9.76 4.53 19.90
N GLY A 119 8.90 4.91 20.83
CA GLY A 119 7.49 4.53 20.83
C GLY A 119 6.89 4.58 22.20
N ASP A 120 5.69 4.04 22.35
CA ASP A 120 4.95 3.97 23.60
C ASP A 120 4.19 2.65 23.69
N VAL A 121 3.95 2.19 24.91
CA VAL A 121 3.17 0.96 25.19
C VAL A 121 2.16 1.25 26.29
N CYS A 122 0.88 1.03 26.00
CA CYS A 122 -0.16 1.21 27.00
C CYS A 122 -1.20 0.09 26.98
N ARG A 123 -2.03 0.04 28.02
CA ARG A 123 -3.14 -0.91 28.12
C ARG A 123 -4.32 -0.42 27.28
N GLY A 124 -4.90 -1.30 26.48
CA GLY A 124 -6.09 -1.02 25.67
C GLY A 124 -6.43 -2.16 24.72
N PRO A 125 -7.40 -1.99 23.83
CA PRO A 125 -7.64 -2.93 22.73
C PRO A 125 -6.39 -3.11 21.87
N LEU A 126 -6.12 -4.33 21.37
CA LEU A 126 -4.92 -4.57 20.59
C LEU A 126 -4.90 -3.71 19.32
N SER A 127 -3.96 -2.78 19.29
CA SER A 127 -3.66 -1.98 18.13
C SER A 127 -2.18 -1.62 18.04
N VAL A 128 -1.69 -1.44 16.83
CA VAL A 128 -0.29 -1.09 16.54
C VAL A 128 -0.28 0.12 15.64
N SER A 129 0.33 1.20 16.10
CA SER A 129 0.53 2.43 15.33
C SER A 129 2.00 2.56 14.99
N VAL A 130 2.33 2.69 13.71
CA VAL A 130 3.71 2.92 13.27
C VAL A 130 3.79 4.26 12.57
N THR A 131 4.77 5.08 12.96
CA THR A 131 5.19 6.26 12.21
C THR A 131 6.54 5.95 11.60
N LEU A 132 6.65 5.99 10.28
CA LEU A 132 7.88 5.69 9.56
C LEU A 132 8.45 6.98 8.93
N LEU A 133 9.74 7.18 9.11
CA LEU A 133 10.50 8.30 8.57
C LEU A 133 11.42 7.80 7.47
N GLY A 134 11.32 8.42 6.29
CA GLY A 134 12.08 8.09 5.09
C GLY A 134 12.95 9.24 4.60
N ASP A 135 13.97 8.90 3.84
CA ASP A 135 14.93 9.83 3.25
C ASP A 135 14.86 9.73 1.71
N PRO A 136 14.59 10.80 0.99
CA PRO A 136 14.64 10.82 -0.47
C PRO A 136 16.04 10.56 -1.03
N GLU A 137 17.12 10.74 -0.25
CA GLU A 137 18.53 10.56 -0.66
C GLU A 137 18.86 11.33 -1.95
N GLY A 138 18.34 12.54 -2.08
CA GLY A 138 18.53 13.41 -3.27
C GLY A 138 17.79 12.96 -4.53
N ARG A 139 16.94 11.95 -4.44
CA ARG A 139 16.07 11.54 -5.57
C ARG A 139 14.85 12.44 -5.68
N ASN A 140 14.28 12.52 -6.87
CA ASN A 140 12.95 13.08 -7.05
C ASN A 140 11.91 12.20 -6.33
N ILE A 141 11.08 12.83 -5.53
CA ILE A 141 9.94 12.19 -4.90
C ILE A 141 8.83 12.06 -5.93
N ILE A 142 8.16 10.92 -5.91
CA ILE A 142 6.98 10.67 -6.75
C ILE A 142 5.75 10.90 -5.89
N THR A 143 4.81 11.65 -6.42
CA THR A 143 3.53 11.98 -5.78
C THR A 143 2.38 11.38 -6.58
N ARG A 144 1.16 11.46 -6.04
CA ARG A 144 -0.06 10.95 -6.69
C ARG A 144 -0.52 11.82 -7.85
N ASP A 145 -0.10 13.08 -7.95
CA ASP A 145 -0.63 14.12 -8.84
C ASP A 145 0.10 14.30 -10.18
N GLY A 146 1.12 13.47 -10.46
CA GLY A 146 1.99 13.63 -11.63
C GLY A 146 1.57 12.87 -12.89
N ALA A 147 0.40 12.24 -12.94
CA ALA A 147 -0.05 11.52 -14.14
C ALA A 147 -0.34 12.49 -15.29
N ARG A 148 0.11 12.13 -16.52
CA ARG A 148 -0.05 12.95 -17.72
C ARG A 148 -0.74 12.16 -18.82
N GLU A 149 -1.42 12.87 -19.71
CA GLU A 149 -2.05 12.28 -20.88
C GLU A 149 -1.04 11.43 -21.66
N ASP A 150 -1.50 10.31 -22.18
CA ASP A 150 -0.71 9.31 -22.91
C ASP A 150 0.34 8.53 -22.10
N HIS A 151 0.51 8.81 -20.82
CA HIS A 151 1.34 7.95 -19.97
C HIS A 151 0.71 6.57 -19.76
N ASP A 152 1.53 5.55 -19.80
CA ASP A 152 1.15 4.19 -19.54
C ASP A 152 0.94 3.96 -18.02
N LEU A 153 -0.09 3.19 -17.65
CA LEU A 153 -0.38 2.80 -16.30
C LEU A 153 0.11 1.37 -16.04
N TYR A 154 0.94 1.22 -15.01
CA TYR A 154 1.56 -0.05 -14.62
C TYR A 154 1.22 -0.43 -13.19
N VAL A 155 1.24 -1.74 -12.91
CA VAL A 155 1.12 -2.29 -11.57
C VAL A 155 2.18 -3.37 -11.34
N THR A 156 2.68 -3.46 -10.11
CA THR A 156 3.60 -4.53 -9.69
C THR A 156 2.86 -5.74 -9.13
N GLY A 157 3.50 -6.89 -9.10
CA GLY A 157 3.03 -8.12 -8.46
C GLY A 157 1.75 -8.73 -9.07
N ASN A 158 1.00 -9.43 -8.23
CA ASN A 158 -0.37 -9.90 -8.51
C ASN A 158 -1.34 -9.17 -7.58
N ILE A 159 -2.53 -8.88 -8.07
CA ILE A 159 -3.54 -8.09 -7.37
C ILE A 159 -4.69 -8.96 -6.91
N GLY A 160 -5.17 -8.71 -5.68
CA GLY A 160 -6.29 -9.41 -5.05
C GLY A 160 -5.87 -10.65 -4.24
N ASP A 161 -4.59 -11.06 -4.28
CA ASP A 161 -4.12 -12.22 -3.54
C ASP A 161 -4.24 -12.00 -2.02
N ALA A 162 -4.01 -10.80 -1.52
CA ALA A 162 -4.11 -10.50 -0.09
C ALA A 162 -5.56 -10.64 0.42
N ARG A 163 -6.54 -10.15 -0.32
CA ARG A 163 -7.96 -10.35 0.01
C ARG A 163 -8.33 -11.82 0.10
N ALA A 164 -7.90 -12.61 -0.89
CA ALA A 164 -8.11 -14.06 -0.87
C ALA A 164 -7.42 -14.73 0.32
N GLY A 165 -6.26 -14.22 0.72
CA GLY A 165 -5.50 -14.70 1.88
C GLY A 165 -6.21 -14.44 3.19
N LEU A 166 -6.74 -13.23 3.39
CA LEU A 166 -7.56 -12.89 4.55
C LEU A 166 -8.79 -13.81 4.65
N GLU A 167 -9.52 -13.99 3.56
CA GLU A 167 -10.69 -14.87 3.55
C GLU A 167 -10.32 -16.33 3.84
N ASN A 168 -9.19 -16.84 3.34
CA ASN A 168 -8.70 -18.19 3.68
C ASN A 168 -8.46 -18.34 5.18
N ILE A 169 -7.90 -17.32 5.85
CA ILE A 169 -7.67 -17.34 7.30
C ILE A 169 -9.01 -17.35 8.04
N LEU A 170 -9.93 -16.46 7.67
CA LEU A 170 -11.24 -16.34 8.32
C LEU A 170 -12.10 -17.60 8.15
N GLU A 171 -12.04 -18.25 6.97
CA GLU A 171 -12.77 -19.49 6.69
C GLU A 171 -12.18 -20.71 7.44
N SER A 172 -10.85 -20.85 7.44
CA SER A 172 -10.15 -21.99 8.03
C SER A 172 -9.80 -21.85 9.51
N LYS A 173 -9.88 -20.63 10.04
CA LYS A 173 -9.38 -20.26 11.38
C LYS A 173 -7.91 -20.61 11.59
N ARG A 174 -7.11 -20.57 10.53
CA ARG A 174 -5.69 -20.93 10.53
C ARG A 174 -4.88 -20.08 9.56
N VAL A 175 -3.63 -19.81 9.93
CA VAL A 175 -2.64 -19.15 9.08
C VAL A 175 -1.76 -20.22 8.42
N ASP A 176 -2.04 -20.55 7.16
CA ASP A 176 -1.19 -21.46 6.36
C ASP A 176 -0.33 -20.65 5.37
N LEU A 177 0.90 -20.36 5.76
CA LEU A 177 1.86 -19.61 4.93
C LEU A 177 2.36 -20.36 3.68
N ARG A 178 2.03 -21.66 3.51
CA ARG A 178 2.29 -22.41 2.26
C ARG A 178 1.34 -21.94 1.17
N ASN A 179 0.15 -21.47 1.54
CA ASN A 179 -0.79 -20.86 0.61
C ASN A 179 -0.28 -19.48 0.19
N GLN A 180 -0.14 -19.24 -1.11
CA GLN A 180 0.37 -17.99 -1.68
C GLN A 180 -0.48 -16.77 -1.25
N CYS A 181 -1.80 -16.88 -1.34
CA CYS A 181 -2.71 -15.79 -0.99
C CYS A 181 -2.62 -15.43 0.50
N THR A 182 -2.63 -16.45 1.39
CA THR A 182 -2.43 -16.24 2.84
C THR A 182 -1.11 -15.54 3.13
N ARG A 183 -0.04 -15.95 2.46
CA ARG A 183 1.27 -15.30 2.60
C ARG A 183 1.25 -13.86 2.11
N SER A 184 0.55 -13.54 1.01
CA SER A 184 0.42 -12.17 0.51
C SER A 184 -0.26 -11.25 1.52
N PHE A 185 -1.29 -11.72 2.21
CA PHE A 185 -1.93 -10.96 3.28
C PHE A 185 -1.05 -10.81 4.52
N VAL A 186 -0.51 -11.91 5.06
CA VAL A 186 0.23 -11.91 6.32
C VAL A 186 1.55 -11.15 6.21
N SER A 187 2.20 -11.24 5.06
CA SER A 187 3.54 -10.68 4.84
C SER A 187 3.65 -10.06 3.44
N PRO A 188 2.98 -8.92 3.20
CA PRO A 188 3.14 -8.19 1.95
C PRO A 188 4.60 -7.80 1.72
N ILE A 189 4.97 -7.53 0.48
CA ILE A 189 6.34 -7.17 0.11
C ILE A 189 6.38 -5.70 -0.27
N ALA A 190 6.84 -4.84 0.62
CA ALA A 190 7.07 -3.45 0.29
C ALA A 190 8.15 -3.31 -0.80
N ARG A 191 7.82 -2.64 -1.90
CA ARG A 191 8.62 -2.57 -3.12
C ARG A 191 9.72 -1.49 -3.08
N VAL A 192 10.31 -1.23 -1.92
CA VAL A 192 11.26 -0.12 -1.66
C VAL A 192 12.38 -0.05 -2.71
N GLU A 193 13.12 -1.14 -2.94
CA GLU A 193 14.27 -1.12 -3.85
C GLU A 193 13.86 -0.97 -5.33
N LEU A 194 12.69 -1.46 -5.72
CA LEU A 194 12.12 -1.25 -7.04
C LEU A 194 11.67 0.21 -7.19
N ALA A 195 10.93 0.72 -6.23
CA ALA A 195 10.41 2.09 -6.20
C ALA A 195 11.52 3.13 -6.36
N LYS A 196 12.63 2.97 -5.66
CA LYS A 196 13.83 3.79 -5.80
C LYS A 196 14.39 3.84 -7.25
N ARG A 197 14.13 2.82 -8.06
CA ARG A 197 14.50 2.84 -9.48
C ARG A 197 13.43 3.49 -10.34
N LEU A 198 12.16 3.35 -9.94
CA LEU A 198 11.04 3.97 -10.62
C LEU A 198 11.14 5.51 -10.58
N THR A 199 11.75 6.11 -9.53
CA THR A 199 11.93 7.58 -9.41
C THR A 199 12.59 8.22 -10.64
N LYS A 200 13.30 7.42 -11.44
CA LYS A 200 13.96 7.93 -12.65
C LYS A 200 12.97 8.39 -13.74
N HIS A 201 11.83 7.73 -13.84
CA HIS A 201 10.91 7.93 -14.96
C HIS A 201 9.42 7.96 -14.56
N ALA A 202 9.05 7.41 -13.40
CA ALA A 202 7.67 7.44 -12.95
C ALA A 202 7.22 8.88 -12.69
N THR A 203 6.01 9.20 -13.10
CA THR A 203 5.45 10.53 -13.00
C THR A 203 4.38 10.64 -11.91
N SER A 204 3.67 9.58 -11.62
CA SER A 204 2.85 9.42 -10.42
C SER A 204 2.97 8.01 -9.88
N MET A 205 2.78 7.84 -8.59
CA MET A 205 2.81 6.53 -7.94
C MET A 205 1.98 6.54 -6.65
N ILE A 206 1.38 5.40 -6.33
CA ILE A 206 0.64 5.09 -5.11
C ILE A 206 0.82 3.61 -4.81
N ASP A 207 0.74 3.20 -3.56
CA ASP A 207 0.61 1.79 -3.22
C ASP A 207 -0.87 1.34 -3.22
N ILE A 208 -1.13 0.04 -3.21
CA ILE A 208 -2.48 -0.53 -3.28
C ILE A 208 -2.86 -1.09 -1.91
N SER A 209 -3.53 -0.27 -1.10
CA SER A 209 -4.04 -0.62 0.24
C SER A 209 -5.54 -0.95 0.24
N ASP A 210 -6.37 -0.15 -0.43
CA ASP A 210 -7.84 -0.23 -0.37
C ASP A 210 -8.48 -0.87 -1.62
N GLY A 211 -7.63 -1.29 -2.56
CA GLY A 211 -8.01 -1.96 -3.80
C GLY A 211 -7.68 -1.16 -5.04
N LEU A 212 -7.30 -1.86 -6.09
CA LEU A 212 -6.78 -1.27 -7.32
C LEU A 212 -7.68 -0.18 -7.90
N TYR A 213 -9.02 -0.36 -7.85
CA TYR A 213 -9.94 0.64 -8.41
C TYR A 213 -9.93 1.95 -7.61
N ASN A 214 -9.84 1.86 -6.28
CA ASN A 214 -9.76 3.03 -5.42
C ASN A 214 -8.49 3.83 -5.70
N GLU A 215 -7.35 3.16 -5.80
CA GLU A 215 -6.06 3.81 -6.06
C GLU A 215 -5.99 4.43 -7.46
N ILE A 216 -6.61 3.80 -8.47
CA ILE A 216 -6.76 4.42 -9.80
C ILE A 216 -7.58 5.71 -9.70
N LYS A 217 -8.66 5.70 -8.90
CA LYS A 217 -9.50 6.89 -8.68
C LYS A 217 -8.72 7.99 -7.99
N ILE A 218 -7.96 7.67 -6.95
CA ILE A 218 -7.12 8.65 -6.25
C ILE A 218 -6.09 9.28 -7.20
N LEU A 219 -5.37 8.47 -8.01
CA LEU A 219 -4.44 9.01 -9.01
C LEU A 219 -5.14 9.90 -10.04
N ALA A 220 -6.35 9.51 -10.47
CA ALA A 220 -7.15 10.28 -11.42
C ALA A 220 -7.54 11.65 -10.84
N ASP A 221 -8.05 11.66 -9.61
CA ASP A 221 -8.51 12.86 -8.92
C ASP A 221 -7.33 13.80 -8.62
N CYS A 222 -6.24 13.29 -8.03
CA CYS A 222 -5.05 14.08 -7.72
C CYS A 222 -4.42 14.70 -8.99
N SER A 223 -4.37 13.94 -10.08
CA SER A 223 -3.78 14.41 -11.35
C SER A 223 -4.75 15.20 -12.22
N SER A 224 -6.04 15.30 -11.86
CA SER A 224 -7.12 15.86 -12.71
C SER A 224 -7.15 15.22 -14.10
N LYS A 225 -6.98 13.91 -14.16
CA LYS A 225 -6.93 13.07 -15.37
C LYS A 225 -7.93 11.92 -15.27
N GLY A 226 -8.03 11.11 -16.32
CA GLY A 226 -8.74 9.85 -16.29
C GLY A 226 -7.86 8.72 -16.79
N PHE A 227 -8.38 7.51 -16.70
CA PHE A 227 -7.67 6.31 -17.09
C PHE A 227 -8.53 5.37 -17.93
N VAL A 228 -7.92 4.72 -18.91
CA VAL A 228 -8.50 3.57 -19.62
C VAL A 228 -7.74 2.33 -19.18
N ILE A 229 -8.45 1.39 -18.55
CA ILE A 229 -7.89 0.17 -17.99
C ILE A 229 -8.43 -1.03 -18.75
N ASP A 230 -7.55 -1.94 -19.14
CA ASP A 230 -7.91 -3.22 -19.75
C ASP A 230 -7.93 -4.30 -18.64
N SER A 231 -9.12 -4.75 -18.25
CA SER A 231 -9.29 -5.74 -17.17
C SER A 231 -8.61 -7.09 -17.47
N ASN A 232 -8.42 -7.43 -18.74
CA ASN A 232 -7.70 -8.65 -19.14
C ASN A 232 -6.19 -8.56 -18.86
N LYS A 233 -5.65 -7.36 -18.66
CA LYS A 233 -4.23 -7.13 -18.36
C LYS A 233 -3.92 -7.07 -16.87
N ILE A 234 -4.94 -7.07 -16.01
CA ILE A 234 -4.73 -7.11 -14.56
C ILE A 234 -3.99 -8.39 -14.18
N PRO A 235 -2.85 -8.30 -13.48
CA PRO A 235 -2.08 -9.48 -13.10
C PRO A 235 -2.75 -10.22 -11.95
N ILE A 236 -3.43 -11.29 -12.27
CA ILE A 236 -4.16 -12.16 -11.33
C ILE A 236 -3.44 -13.49 -11.23
N SER A 237 -3.21 -13.97 -10.00
CA SER A 237 -2.57 -15.25 -9.74
C SER A 237 -3.46 -16.44 -10.12
N THR A 238 -2.85 -17.60 -10.36
CA THR A 238 -3.58 -18.86 -10.58
C THR A 238 -4.39 -19.25 -9.33
N ALA A 239 -3.88 -18.95 -8.13
CA ALA A 239 -4.56 -19.22 -6.87
C ALA A 239 -5.85 -18.39 -6.74
N LEU A 240 -5.80 -17.09 -7.05
CA LEU A 240 -6.97 -16.21 -7.06
C LEU A 240 -8.02 -16.68 -8.09
N LYS A 241 -7.58 -16.98 -9.32
CA LYS A 241 -8.46 -17.53 -10.38
C LYS A 241 -9.15 -18.82 -9.96
N LYS A 242 -8.43 -19.72 -9.28
CA LYS A 242 -8.99 -20.98 -8.77
C LYS A 242 -10.07 -20.75 -7.71
N LYS A 243 -9.84 -19.80 -6.78
CA LYS A 243 -10.78 -19.50 -5.68
C LYS A 243 -12.04 -18.80 -6.19
N TYR A 244 -11.91 -17.75 -7.01
CA TYR A 244 -13.03 -16.87 -7.37
C TYR A 244 -13.55 -17.03 -8.79
N LYS A 245 -12.87 -17.82 -9.63
CA LYS A 245 -13.28 -18.10 -11.03
C LYS A 245 -13.54 -16.77 -11.80
N HIS A 246 -14.76 -16.59 -12.34
CA HIS A 246 -15.15 -15.40 -13.09
C HIS A 246 -15.14 -14.10 -12.25
N ARG A 247 -15.23 -14.18 -10.92
CA ARG A 247 -15.16 -13.01 -10.02
C ARG A 247 -13.73 -12.58 -9.69
N SER A 248 -12.70 -13.28 -10.16
CA SER A 248 -11.30 -12.97 -9.80
C SER A 248 -10.87 -11.56 -10.21
N VAL A 249 -11.39 -11.02 -11.32
CA VAL A 249 -11.11 -9.65 -11.77
C VAL A 249 -11.78 -8.62 -10.84
N GLU A 250 -13.02 -8.88 -10.42
CA GLU A 250 -13.73 -8.05 -9.44
C GLU A 250 -12.95 -7.97 -8.12
N ILE A 251 -12.51 -9.13 -7.60
CA ILE A 251 -11.71 -9.20 -6.37
C ILE A 251 -10.37 -8.46 -6.53
N ALA A 252 -9.72 -8.54 -7.68
CA ALA A 252 -8.50 -7.79 -7.95
C ALA A 252 -8.74 -6.25 -7.95
N PHE A 253 -9.90 -5.79 -8.40
CA PHE A 253 -10.22 -4.35 -8.36
C PHE A 253 -10.60 -3.86 -6.96
N THR A 254 -11.33 -4.66 -6.19
CA THR A 254 -11.98 -4.25 -4.93
C THR A 254 -11.31 -4.77 -3.67
N GLY A 255 -10.44 -5.78 -3.80
CA GLY A 255 -9.68 -6.32 -2.69
C GLY A 255 -8.51 -5.42 -2.34
N GLY A 256 -8.40 -5.01 -1.08
CA GLY A 256 -7.25 -4.27 -0.56
C GLY A 256 -6.15 -5.18 -0.03
N GLU A 257 -5.18 -4.55 0.64
CA GLU A 257 -4.09 -5.18 1.39
C GLU A 257 -2.98 -5.81 0.54
N ASP A 258 -2.92 -5.50 -0.77
CA ASP A 258 -1.90 -6.05 -1.66
C ASP A 258 -0.53 -5.37 -1.49
N TYR A 259 -0.49 -4.07 -1.13
CA TYR A 259 0.73 -3.27 -0.94
C TYR A 259 1.72 -3.38 -2.10
N GLU A 260 1.18 -3.50 -3.32
CA GLU A 260 1.89 -3.39 -4.58
C GLU A 260 1.86 -1.94 -5.07
N LEU A 261 2.70 -1.58 -6.05
CA LEU A 261 2.77 -0.22 -6.58
C LEU A 261 1.94 -0.07 -7.85
N LEU A 262 1.13 0.98 -7.89
CA LEU A 262 0.45 1.49 -9.10
C LEU A 262 1.14 2.79 -9.52
N PHE A 263 1.57 2.90 -10.78
CA PHE A 263 2.35 4.06 -11.22
C PHE A 263 2.20 4.34 -12.71
N THR A 264 2.49 5.60 -13.09
CA THR A 264 2.47 6.04 -14.49
C THR A 264 3.87 6.30 -15.03
N LEU A 265 4.06 5.99 -16.32
CA LEU A 265 5.31 6.21 -17.06
C LEU A 265 5.04 6.83 -18.42
N PRO A 266 5.94 7.68 -18.96
CA PRO A 266 5.94 8.02 -20.38
C PRO A 266 5.99 6.77 -21.24
N LYS A 267 5.37 6.82 -22.43
CA LYS A 267 5.44 5.73 -23.43
C LYS A 267 6.88 5.43 -23.87
N GLY A 268 7.13 4.20 -24.33
CA GLY A 268 8.43 3.79 -24.90
C GLY A 268 9.42 3.27 -23.86
N LEU A 269 8.99 3.02 -22.62
CA LEU A 269 9.84 2.50 -21.55
C LEU A 269 9.66 0.99 -21.29
N GLU A 270 8.99 0.26 -22.19
CA GLU A 270 8.65 -1.16 -21.99
C GLU A 270 9.90 -2.04 -21.83
N SER A 271 10.96 -1.76 -22.58
CA SER A 271 12.23 -2.49 -22.47
C SER A 271 12.93 -2.24 -21.14
N TRP A 272 12.85 -1.01 -20.62
CA TRP A 272 13.37 -0.66 -19.30
C TRP A 272 12.57 -1.33 -18.18
N ILE A 273 11.24 -1.34 -18.24
CA ILE A 273 10.36 -2.06 -17.31
C ILE A 273 10.67 -3.56 -17.31
N THR A 274 10.87 -4.16 -18.49
CA THR A 274 11.24 -5.58 -18.60
C THR A 274 12.57 -5.88 -17.90
N LYS A 275 13.57 -4.99 -18.01
CA LYS A 275 14.85 -5.11 -17.29
C LYS A 275 14.65 -4.99 -15.78
N LEU A 276 13.82 -4.06 -15.31
CA LEU A 276 13.51 -3.92 -13.86
C LEU A 276 12.78 -5.15 -13.34
N SER A 277 11.74 -5.62 -14.06
CA SER A 277 11.00 -6.83 -13.71
C SER A 277 11.92 -8.04 -13.51
N LYS A 278 12.86 -8.27 -14.42
CA LYS A 278 13.87 -9.33 -14.31
C LYS A 278 14.82 -9.10 -13.13
N LYS A 279 15.35 -7.88 -12.99
CA LYS A 279 16.33 -7.53 -11.95
C LYS A 279 15.78 -7.74 -10.53
N PHE A 280 14.52 -7.39 -10.30
CA PHE A 280 13.89 -7.48 -8.98
C PHE A 280 13.03 -8.73 -8.80
N SER A 281 12.95 -9.60 -9.83
CA SER A 281 12.09 -10.79 -9.84
C SER A 281 10.64 -10.46 -9.46
N VAL A 282 10.14 -9.32 -9.96
CA VAL A 282 8.79 -8.81 -9.72
C VAL A 282 8.08 -8.66 -11.06
N LYS A 283 6.88 -9.23 -11.17
CA LYS A 283 6.03 -8.99 -12.33
C LYS A 283 5.62 -7.51 -12.35
N ILE A 284 5.82 -6.82 -13.48
CA ILE A 284 5.35 -5.46 -13.71
C ILE A 284 4.48 -5.50 -14.97
N SER A 285 3.21 -5.13 -14.83
CA SER A 285 2.20 -5.26 -15.89
C SER A 285 1.66 -3.90 -16.28
N LYS A 286 1.68 -3.60 -17.59
CA LYS A 286 0.93 -2.48 -18.16
C LYS A 286 -0.55 -2.85 -18.17
N ILE A 287 -1.38 -2.09 -17.45
CA ILE A 287 -2.82 -2.37 -17.30
C ILE A 287 -3.70 -1.35 -18.03
N GLY A 288 -3.13 -0.22 -18.45
CA GLY A 288 -3.90 0.83 -19.10
C GLY A 288 -3.04 2.03 -19.47
N TYR A 289 -3.70 3.18 -19.61
CA TYR A 289 -3.05 4.47 -19.91
C TYR A 289 -3.88 5.64 -19.40
N CYS A 290 -3.23 6.78 -19.19
CA CYS A 290 -3.82 8.03 -18.77
C CYS A 290 -4.44 8.80 -19.96
N THR A 291 -5.55 9.50 -19.71
CA THR A 291 -6.27 10.32 -20.70
C THR A 291 -6.54 11.74 -20.17
N SER A 292 -6.81 12.69 -21.08
CA SER A 292 -7.27 14.04 -20.73
C SER A 292 -8.69 14.07 -20.16
N SER A 293 -9.51 13.06 -20.48
CA SER A 293 -10.86 12.90 -19.89
C SER A 293 -10.74 12.59 -18.41
N LYS A 294 -11.56 13.22 -17.54
CA LYS A 294 -11.58 12.95 -16.10
C LYS A 294 -12.33 11.66 -15.71
N SER A 295 -12.61 10.77 -16.65
CA SER A 295 -13.36 9.54 -16.42
C SER A 295 -12.45 8.32 -16.35
N ILE A 296 -12.84 7.33 -15.55
CA ILE A 296 -12.24 6.00 -15.52
C ILE A 296 -13.07 5.09 -16.42
N LYS A 297 -12.43 4.50 -17.45
CA LYS A 297 -13.07 3.57 -18.37
C LYS A 297 -12.45 2.19 -18.25
N LEU A 298 -13.28 1.20 -17.95
CA LEU A 298 -12.87 -0.21 -17.89
C LEU A 298 -13.22 -0.91 -19.21
N LEU A 299 -12.20 -1.41 -19.88
CA LEU A 299 -12.36 -2.27 -21.06
C LEU A 299 -12.44 -3.73 -20.61
N ASN A 300 -13.26 -4.52 -21.32
CA ASN A 300 -13.42 -5.97 -21.09
C ASN A 300 -13.89 -6.36 -19.68
N TYR A 301 -14.43 -5.42 -18.91
CA TYR A 301 -15.00 -5.70 -17.60
C TYR A 301 -16.51 -5.92 -17.72
N GLN A 302 -16.98 -7.06 -17.20
CA GLN A 302 -18.39 -7.47 -17.24
C GLN A 302 -19.01 -7.58 -15.85
N GLY A 303 -18.34 -7.08 -14.82
CA GLY A 303 -18.83 -7.11 -13.44
C GLY A 303 -19.75 -5.93 -13.10
N GLU A 304 -20.21 -5.91 -11.86
CA GLU A 304 -21.00 -4.80 -11.31
C GLU A 304 -20.18 -3.51 -11.16
N LYS A 305 -20.87 -2.38 -10.95
CA LYS A 305 -20.20 -1.09 -10.73
C LYS A 305 -19.27 -1.14 -9.52
N LEU A 306 -17.99 -0.88 -9.74
CA LEU A 306 -16.94 -0.98 -8.71
C LEU A 306 -17.02 0.14 -7.66
N GLU A 307 -17.55 1.32 -8.01
CA GLU A 307 -17.65 2.48 -7.14
C GLU A 307 -18.39 2.23 -5.82
N GLN A 308 -19.29 1.25 -5.80
CA GLN A 308 -20.07 0.89 -4.62
C GLN A 308 -19.38 -0.13 -3.72
N ARG A 309 -18.23 -0.66 -4.11
CA ARG A 309 -17.53 -1.78 -3.47
C ARG A 309 -16.13 -1.46 -2.97
N THR A 310 -15.69 -0.20 -3.10
CA THR A 310 -14.43 0.24 -2.52
C THR A 310 -14.51 0.24 -0.99
N TYR A 311 -13.41 -0.13 -0.35
CA TYR A 311 -13.32 -0.16 1.12
C TYR A 311 -13.49 1.25 1.69
N ASP A 312 -14.21 1.36 2.79
CA ASP A 312 -14.33 2.58 3.62
C ASP A 312 -14.58 2.12 5.06
N HIS A 313 -13.77 2.52 6.01
CA HIS A 313 -13.84 2.14 7.42
C HIS A 313 -15.21 2.45 8.07
N PHE A 314 -15.97 3.40 7.55
CA PHE A 314 -17.25 3.86 8.11
C PHE A 314 -18.47 3.48 7.25
N ARG A 315 -18.26 2.80 6.12
CA ARG A 315 -19.37 2.18 5.36
C ARG A 315 -19.77 0.86 6.03
N LYS A 316 -21.09 0.73 6.28
CA LYS A 316 -21.71 -0.54 6.68
C LYS A 316 -21.98 -1.41 5.48
#